data_597a2a07dc857d2fec8844a715b835a3
#
_entry.id   597a2a07dc857d2fec8844a715b835a3
#
_cell.length_a   1.000
_cell.length_b   1.000
_cell.length_c   1.000
_cell.angle_alpha   90.00
_cell.angle_beta   90.00
_cell.angle_gamma   90.00
#
_symmetry.space_group_name_H-M   'P 1'
#
loop_
_entity.id
_entity.type
_entity.pdbx_description
1 polymer ?
#
loop_
_entity_poly.entity_id
_entity_poly.type
_entity_poly.pdbx_seq_one_letter_code
_entity_poly.pdbx_strand_id
1 'polypeptide(L)'
;MVLQFAEPHLRAEIFGYFEHDNQVLMLENENEKQVAELVTHIPADDAVDLLGELPEGRVESLLALVPAPDRRDIRRLQTFEEGTAGAIMTTEAACLDERLSVRQALEKLSRQAEHLETIYYIYVVDDTNHLRGVVSKRKLVSAMGNTDRPRAELRHTGWGDEEAVRGGKEGGTG
;
A
#
# COMPACT_ATOMS: atom_id res chain seq x y z
N MET A 1 -7.33 28.58 -0.95
CA MET A 1 -8.14 27.43 -0.52
C MET A 1 -7.76 27.05 0.91
N VAL A 2 -8.69 26.56 1.76
CA VAL A 2 -8.43 26.30 3.19
C VAL A 2 -7.33 25.24 3.41
N LEU A 3 -7.19 24.31 2.45
CA LEU A 3 -6.19 23.22 2.51
C LEU A 3 -4.72 23.71 2.49
N GLN A 4 -4.44 24.92 2.02
CA GLN A 4 -3.07 25.46 1.98
C GLN A 4 -2.47 25.70 3.37
N PHE A 5 -3.30 25.76 4.40
CA PHE A 5 -2.86 25.99 5.79
C PHE A 5 -2.75 24.72 6.61
N ALA A 6 -3.15 23.57 6.04
CA ALA A 6 -3.02 22.27 6.70
C ALA A 6 -1.59 21.70 6.49
N GLU A 7 -1.12 20.98 7.48
CA GLU A 7 0.11 20.17 7.34
C GLU A 7 -0.05 19.19 6.15
N PRO A 8 1.04 18.85 5.43
CA PRO A 8 0.97 18.04 4.22
C PRO A 8 0.21 16.73 4.37
N HIS A 9 0.46 16.00 5.46
CA HIS A 9 -0.24 14.74 5.76
C HIS A 9 -1.74 14.94 5.96
N LEU A 10 -2.15 15.93 6.76
CA LEU A 10 -3.57 16.23 6.98
C LEU A 10 -4.25 16.71 5.69
N ARG A 11 -3.51 17.42 4.84
CA ARG A 11 -3.98 17.84 3.51
C ARG A 11 -4.31 16.64 2.63
N ALA A 12 -3.42 15.65 2.59
CA ALA A 12 -3.63 14.42 1.83
C ALA A 12 -4.82 13.61 2.37
N GLU A 13 -4.93 13.50 3.71
CA GLU A 13 -6.06 12.83 4.33
C GLU A 13 -7.40 13.50 3.96
N ILE A 14 -7.49 14.82 4.08
CA ILE A 14 -8.70 15.57 3.70
C ILE A 14 -8.98 15.45 2.19
N PHE A 15 -7.93 15.47 1.37
CA PHE A 15 -8.04 15.32 -0.08
C PHE A 15 -8.66 13.98 -0.49
N GLY A 16 -8.36 12.89 0.22
CA GLY A 16 -8.94 11.57 0.00
C GLY A 16 -10.46 11.49 0.23
N TYR A 17 -11.07 12.46 0.93
CA TYR A 17 -12.54 12.51 1.12
C TYR A 17 -13.29 13.22 -0.01
N PHE A 18 -12.59 13.84 -0.98
CA PHE A 18 -13.26 14.47 -2.12
C PHE A 18 -13.61 13.42 -3.18
N GLU A 19 -14.71 13.66 -3.89
CA GLU A 19 -15.04 12.90 -5.11
C GLU A 19 -13.93 13.04 -6.14
N HIS A 20 -13.67 11.98 -6.91
CA HIS A 20 -12.58 11.88 -7.88
C HIS A 20 -12.48 13.10 -8.83
N ASP A 21 -13.59 13.51 -9.43
CA ASP A 21 -13.63 14.66 -10.33
C ASP A 21 -13.15 15.97 -9.66
N ASN A 22 -13.48 16.13 -8.37
CA ASN A 22 -13.02 17.28 -7.59
C ASN A 22 -11.53 17.19 -7.27
N GLN A 23 -11.02 15.99 -7.02
CA GLN A 23 -9.60 15.74 -6.82
C GLN A 23 -8.80 16.13 -8.07
N VAL A 24 -9.22 15.67 -9.25
CA VAL A 24 -8.59 16.01 -10.53
C VAL A 24 -8.60 17.51 -10.76
N LEU A 25 -9.76 18.17 -10.59
CA LEU A 25 -9.89 19.62 -10.74
C LEU A 25 -8.98 20.40 -9.78
N MET A 26 -8.78 19.89 -8.56
CA MET A 26 -7.85 20.48 -7.60
C MET A 26 -6.41 20.35 -8.07
N LEU A 27 -6.01 19.19 -8.56
CA LEU A 27 -4.66 18.97 -9.10
C LEU A 27 -4.38 19.86 -10.32
N GLU A 28 -5.36 20.06 -11.19
CA GLU A 28 -5.23 20.92 -12.36
C GLU A 28 -4.96 22.39 -12.00
N ASN A 29 -5.53 22.86 -10.91
CA ASN A 29 -5.47 24.26 -10.49
C ASN A 29 -4.33 24.59 -9.51
N GLU A 30 -3.63 23.57 -8.99
CA GLU A 30 -2.50 23.74 -8.07
C GLU A 30 -1.16 23.77 -8.82
N ASN A 31 -0.14 24.35 -8.18
CA ASN A 31 1.21 24.36 -8.75
C ASN A 31 1.90 22.99 -8.57
N GLU A 32 2.87 22.70 -9.42
CA GLU A 32 3.55 21.39 -9.47
C GLU A 32 4.17 20.96 -8.13
N LYS A 33 4.69 21.87 -7.33
CA LYS A 33 5.28 21.55 -6.03
C LYS A 33 4.24 21.07 -5.02
N GLN A 34 3.08 21.75 -4.99
CA GLN A 34 1.98 21.38 -4.10
C GLN A 34 1.35 20.05 -4.50
N VAL A 35 1.23 19.81 -5.82
CA VAL A 35 0.75 18.51 -6.32
C VAL A 35 1.76 17.40 -6.02
N ALA A 36 3.05 17.62 -6.24
CA ALA A 36 4.08 16.62 -5.91
C ALA A 36 4.15 16.30 -4.42
N GLU A 37 3.98 17.32 -3.55
CA GLU A 37 3.89 17.14 -2.10
C GLU A 37 2.65 16.31 -1.73
N LEU A 38 1.51 16.59 -2.33
CA LEU A 38 0.27 15.84 -2.11
C LEU A 38 0.42 14.39 -2.56
N VAL A 39 0.93 14.15 -3.77
CA VAL A 39 1.20 12.83 -4.35
C VAL A 39 2.14 11.98 -3.47
N THR A 40 3.06 12.61 -2.74
CA THR A 40 3.95 11.92 -1.79
C THR A 40 3.22 11.39 -0.55
N HIS A 41 2.03 11.91 -0.24
CA HIS A 41 1.29 11.60 1.00
C HIS A 41 -0.02 10.84 0.78
N ILE A 42 -0.38 10.55 -0.47
CA ILE A 42 -1.51 9.67 -0.81
C ILE A 42 -1.00 8.29 -1.22
N PRO A 43 -1.82 7.22 -1.12
CA PRO A 43 -1.46 5.89 -1.60
C PRO A 43 -0.98 5.90 -3.06
N ALA A 44 -0.02 5.05 -3.40
CA ALA A 44 0.61 5.07 -4.71
C ALA A 44 -0.35 4.65 -5.85
N ASP A 45 -1.32 3.79 -5.58
CA ASP A 45 -2.39 3.41 -6.49
C ASP A 45 -3.34 4.58 -6.76
N ASP A 46 -3.80 5.29 -5.72
CA ASP A 46 -4.59 6.52 -5.87
C ASP A 46 -3.82 7.59 -6.67
N ALA A 47 -2.51 7.71 -6.40
CA ALA A 47 -1.65 8.63 -7.16
C ALA A 47 -1.57 8.27 -8.65
N VAL A 48 -1.52 6.98 -9.01
CA VAL A 48 -1.51 6.52 -10.40
C VAL A 48 -2.81 6.88 -11.09
N ASP A 49 -3.96 6.63 -10.47
CA ASP A 49 -5.27 6.92 -11.03
C ASP A 49 -5.44 8.43 -11.29
N LEU A 50 -5.08 9.26 -10.31
CA LEU A 50 -5.16 10.72 -10.44
C LEU A 50 -4.18 11.29 -11.47
N LEU A 51 -2.96 10.77 -11.52
CA LEU A 51 -1.96 11.21 -12.50
C LEU A 51 -2.33 10.78 -13.92
N GLY A 52 -3.09 9.68 -14.08
CA GLY A 52 -3.60 9.21 -15.37
C GLY A 52 -4.55 10.21 -16.04
N GLU A 53 -5.23 11.05 -15.27
CA GLU A 53 -6.13 12.10 -15.77
C GLU A 53 -5.39 13.38 -16.23
N LEU A 54 -4.10 13.51 -15.89
CA LEU A 54 -3.33 14.69 -16.23
C LEU A 54 -2.57 14.53 -17.57
N PRO A 55 -2.27 15.64 -18.28
CA PRO A 55 -1.45 15.58 -19.48
C PRO A 55 -0.07 14.95 -19.22
N GLU A 56 0.40 14.05 -20.10
CA GLU A 56 1.63 13.27 -19.94
C GLU A 56 2.87 14.13 -19.62
N GLY A 57 3.03 15.26 -20.32
CA GLY A 57 4.14 16.18 -20.08
C GLY A 57 4.13 16.80 -18.67
N ARG A 58 2.94 16.98 -18.08
CA ARG A 58 2.80 17.45 -16.70
C ARG A 58 3.12 16.37 -15.70
N VAL A 59 2.70 15.13 -15.96
CA VAL A 59 3.01 13.96 -15.11
C VAL A 59 4.51 13.79 -14.95
N GLU A 60 5.28 13.89 -16.03
CA GLU A 60 6.74 13.78 -15.97
C GLU A 60 7.36 14.90 -15.11
N SER A 61 6.92 16.12 -15.26
CA SER A 61 7.38 17.25 -14.44
C SER A 61 7.07 17.06 -12.96
N LEU A 62 5.87 16.57 -12.64
CA LEU A 62 5.44 16.27 -11.27
C LEU A 62 6.27 15.15 -10.66
N LEU A 63 6.42 14.04 -11.36
CA LEU A 63 7.20 12.89 -10.88
C LEU A 63 8.67 13.22 -10.68
N ALA A 64 9.22 14.20 -11.39
CA ALA A 64 10.60 14.67 -11.14
C ALA A 64 10.74 15.34 -9.76
N LEU A 65 9.67 15.90 -9.20
CA LEU A 65 9.64 16.55 -7.88
C LEU A 65 9.31 15.57 -6.75
N VAL A 66 8.68 14.43 -7.04
CA VAL A 66 8.34 13.38 -6.06
C VAL A 66 9.61 12.67 -5.60
N PRO A 67 9.77 12.34 -4.29
CA PRO A 67 10.90 11.58 -3.77
C PRO A 67 11.11 10.26 -4.51
N ALA A 68 12.37 9.84 -4.62
CA ALA A 68 12.74 8.68 -5.44
C ALA A 68 12.09 7.33 -5.02
N PRO A 69 11.83 7.04 -3.72
CA PRO A 69 11.08 5.86 -3.32
C PRO A 69 9.65 5.86 -3.88
N ASP A 70 8.86 6.90 -3.59
CA ASP A 70 7.45 7.04 -3.95
C ASP A 70 7.27 7.06 -5.47
N ARG A 71 8.15 7.80 -6.17
CA ARG A 71 8.18 7.81 -7.64
C ARG A 71 8.42 6.42 -8.24
N ARG A 72 9.25 5.56 -7.61
CA ARG A 72 9.47 4.18 -8.08
C ARG A 72 8.23 3.33 -7.93
N ASP A 73 7.50 3.47 -6.85
CA ASP A 73 6.27 2.73 -6.59
C ASP A 73 5.17 3.15 -7.57
N ILE A 74 4.98 4.45 -7.78
CA ILE A 74 4.06 4.99 -8.81
C ILE A 74 4.43 4.45 -10.20
N ARG A 75 5.71 4.56 -10.61
CA ARG A 75 6.16 4.06 -11.91
C ARG A 75 5.95 2.56 -12.07
N ARG A 76 6.16 1.79 -11.02
CA ARG A 76 5.91 0.35 -11.01
C ARG A 76 4.44 0.05 -11.22
N LEU A 77 3.54 0.74 -10.53
CA LEU A 77 2.10 0.54 -10.68
C LEU A 77 1.62 0.93 -12.07
N GLN A 78 2.14 2.00 -12.66
CA GLN A 78 1.85 2.41 -14.05
C GLN A 78 2.22 1.36 -15.11
N THR A 79 3.02 0.33 -14.78
CA THR A 79 3.35 -0.75 -15.74
C THR A 79 2.28 -1.82 -15.85
N PHE A 80 1.31 -1.85 -14.95
CA PHE A 80 0.24 -2.84 -14.97
C PHE A 80 -0.91 -2.37 -15.87
N GLU A 81 -1.50 -3.32 -16.59
CA GLU A 81 -2.67 -3.06 -17.43
C GLU A 81 -3.89 -2.79 -16.53
N GLU A 82 -4.71 -1.82 -16.93
CA GLU A 82 -5.98 -1.51 -16.27
C GLU A 82 -6.87 -2.76 -16.15
N GLY A 83 -7.55 -2.92 -15.01
CA GLY A 83 -8.38 -4.08 -14.70
C GLY A 83 -7.62 -5.32 -14.25
N THR A 84 -6.30 -5.26 -14.12
CA THR A 84 -5.50 -6.33 -13.50
C THR A 84 -5.36 -6.14 -11.99
N ALA A 85 -5.08 -7.21 -11.25
CA ALA A 85 -4.82 -7.11 -9.81
C ALA A 85 -3.62 -6.20 -9.49
N GLY A 86 -2.63 -6.12 -10.40
CA GLY A 86 -1.48 -5.24 -10.25
C GLY A 86 -1.83 -3.75 -10.31
N ALA A 87 -2.84 -3.39 -11.11
CA ALA A 87 -3.27 -2.00 -11.24
C ALA A 87 -4.01 -1.46 -10.00
N ILE A 88 -4.69 -2.35 -9.26
CA ILE A 88 -5.49 -2.00 -8.08
C ILE A 88 -4.84 -2.42 -6.75
N MET A 89 -3.57 -2.85 -6.78
CA MET A 89 -2.88 -3.25 -5.55
C MET A 89 -2.24 -2.04 -4.86
N THR A 90 -2.34 -1.98 -3.53
CA THR A 90 -1.51 -1.07 -2.75
C THR A 90 -0.07 -1.59 -2.63
N THR A 91 0.91 -0.71 -2.63
CA THR A 91 2.30 -1.01 -2.30
C THR A 91 2.58 -0.91 -0.81
N GLU A 92 1.65 -0.37 -0.04
CA GLU A 92 1.76 -0.07 1.40
C GLU A 92 1.27 -1.21 2.29
N ALA A 93 1.43 -2.44 1.84
CA ALA A 93 1.04 -3.61 2.60
C ALA A 93 2.02 -3.91 3.75
N ALA A 94 1.49 -4.18 4.95
CA ALA A 94 2.29 -4.59 6.09
C ALA A 94 2.89 -5.99 5.87
N CYS A 95 4.20 -6.07 5.60
CA CYS A 95 4.92 -7.32 5.38
C CYS A 95 5.92 -7.60 6.50
N LEU A 96 5.86 -8.82 7.04
CA LEU A 96 6.76 -9.32 8.09
C LEU A 96 7.47 -10.57 7.63
N ASP A 97 8.77 -10.66 7.94
CA ASP A 97 9.54 -11.89 7.75
C ASP A 97 9.05 -12.98 8.71
N GLU A 98 8.85 -14.21 8.21
CA GLU A 98 8.38 -15.35 8.99
C GLU A 98 9.30 -15.71 10.17
N ARG A 99 10.53 -15.25 10.18
CA ARG A 99 11.53 -15.49 11.22
C ARG A 99 11.43 -14.56 12.42
N LEU A 100 10.68 -13.47 12.31
CA LEU A 100 10.53 -12.51 13.40
C LEU A 100 9.74 -13.13 14.57
N SER A 101 10.18 -12.84 15.79
CA SER A 101 9.36 -13.08 16.98
C SER A 101 8.21 -12.06 17.04
N VAL A 102 7.17 -12.36 17.85
CA VAL A 102 6.04 -11.42 18.05
C VAL A 102 6.51 -10.03 18.46
N ARG A 103 7.49 -9.95 19.35
CA ARG A 103 8.08 -8.68 19.81
C ARG A 103 8.71 -7.91 18.64
N GLN A 104 9.59 -8.57 17.88
CA GLN A 104 10.25 -7.95 16.72
C GLN A 104 9.24 -7.53 15.63
N ALA A 105 8.21 -8.34 15.43
CA ALA A 105 7.11 -8.04 14.51
C ALA A 105 6.39 -6.75 14.90
N LEU A 106 6.04 -6.62 16.18
CA LEU A 106 5.37 -5.41 16.71
C LEU A 106 6.27 -4.17 16.65
N GLU A 107 7.56 -4.31 16.98
CA GLU A 107 8.52 -3.22 16.85
C GLU A 107 8.67 -2.76 15.40
N LYS A 108 8.72 -3.70 14.45
CA LYS A 108 8.79 -3.38 13.02
C LYS A 108 7.52 -2.66 12.56
N LEU A 109 6.34 -3.19 12.91
CA LEU A 109 5.06 -2.56 12.56
C LEU A 109 4.91 -1.17 13.16
N SER A 110 5.34 -0.96 14.41
CA SER A 110 5.27 0.36 15.04
C SER A 110 6.11 1.40 14.29
N ARG A 111 7.25 1.01 13.72
CA ARG A 111 8.10 1.90 12.92
C ARG A 111 7.52 2.18 11.53
N GLN A 112 6.73 1.27 10.99
CA GLN A 112 6.13 1.39 9.66
C GLN A 112 4.72 1.99 9.70
N ALA A 113 4.12 2.12 10.90
CA ALA A 113 2.71 2.48 11.07
C ALA A 113 2.31 3.81 10.41
N GLU A 114 3.24 4.76 10.30
CA GLU A 114 3.01 6.06 9.68
C GLU A 114 2.95 5.99 8.13
N HIS A 115 3.45 4.89 7.54
CA HIS A 115 3.54 4.70 6.09
C HIS A 115 2.60 3.59 5.58
N LEU A 116 1.76 3.03 6.44
CA LEU A 116 0.84 1.96 6.07
C LEU A 116 -0.57 2.53 6.01
N GLU A 117 -1.22 2.39 4.88
CA GLU A 117 -2.61 2.78 4.66
C GLU A 117 -3.54 2.09 5.66
N THR A 118 -3.40 0.79 5.82
CA THR A 118 -4.17 0.00 6.78
C THR A 118 -3.32 -1.09 7.45
N ILE A 119 -3.57 -1.35 8.74
CA ILE A 119 -2.90 -2.43 9.49
C ILE A 119 -3.96 -3.42 10.03
N TYR A 120 -4.91 -3.84 9.22
CA TYR A 120 -5.85 -4.89 9.61
C TYR A 120 -5.27 -6.27 9.44
N TYR A 121 -4.60 -6.48 8.31
CA TYR A 121 -3.93 -7.73 7.94
C TYR A 121 -2.46 -7.47 7.71
N ILE A 122 -1.64 -8.42 8.15
CA ILE A 122 -0.19 -8.38 8.04
C ILE A 122 0.22 -9.62 7.27
N TYR A 123 0.93 -9.45 6.18
CA TYR A 123 1.40 -10.53 5.34
C TYR A 123 2.73 -11.06 5.87
N VAL A 124 2.82 -12.38 6.05
CA VAL A 124 4.05 -13.03 6.46
C VAL A 124 4.73 -13.60 5.23
N VAL A 125 5.98 -13.22 5.02
CA VAL A 125 6.76 -13.61 3.84
C VAL A 125 8.07 -14.29 4.25
N ASP A 126 8.63 -15.10 3.34
CA ASP A 126 9.98 -15.66 3.51
C ASP A 126 11.06 -14.68 3.01
N ASP A 127 12.32 -15.14 3.02
CA ASP A 127 13.49 -14.39 2.59
C ASP A 127 13.53 -14.11 1.07
N THR A 128 12.71 -14.82 0.30
CA THR A 128 12.52 -14.62 -1.14
C THR A 128 11.23 -13.86 -1.46
N ASN A 129 10.60 -13.28 -0.44
CA ASN A 129 9.37 -12.51 -0.52
C ASN A 129 8.14 -13.29 -1.00
N HIS A 130 8.11 -14.63 -0.82
CA HIS A 130 6.93 -15.44 -1.06
C HIS A 130 6.00 -15.40 0.14
N LEU A 131 4.70 -15.27 -0.11
CA LEU A 131 3.66 -15.26 0.92
C LEU A 131 3.62 -16.62 1.64
N ARG A 132 3.79 -16.58 2.97
CA ARG A 132 3.73 -17.74 3.89
C ARG A 132 2.47 -17.75 4.74
N GLY A 133 1.82 -16.62 4.89
CA GLY A 133 0.58 -16.53 5.65
C GLY A 133 0.12 -15.10 5.87
N VAL A 134 -1.03 -14.97 6.54
CA VAL A 134 -1.63 -13.69 6.89
C VAL A 134 -1.97 -13.70 8.38
N VAL A 135 -1.65 -12.62 9.08
CA VAL A 135 -1.93 -12.45 10.50
C VAL A 135 -2.76 -11.18 10.70
N SER A 136 -3.87 -11.26 11.43
CA SER A 136 -4.60 -10.06 11.80
C SER A 136 -3.89 -9.28 12.91
N LYS A 137 -3.96 -7.95 12.88
CA LYS A 137 -3.46 -7.07 13.95
C LYS A 137 -3.95 -7.52 15.33
N ARG A 138 -5.24 -7.88 15.45
CA ARG A 138 -5.84 -8.34 16.70
C ARG A 138 -5.12 -9.59 17.24
N LYS A 139 -4.78 -10.55 16.38
CA LYS A 139 -4.10 -11.79 16.79
C LYS A 139 -2.66 -11.52 17.21
N LEU A 140 -1.96 -10.65 16.50
CA LEU A 140 -0.61 -10.24 16.85
C LEU A 140 -0.59 -9.53 18.22
N VAL A 141 -1.51 -8.61 18.47
CA VAL A 141 -1.64 -7.92 19.77
C VAL A 141 -2.01 -8.91 20.89
N SER A 142 -2.92 -9.85 20.64
CA SER A 142 -3.28 -10.89 21.64
C SER A 142 -2.10 -11.79 22.00
N ALA A 143 -1.13 -11.95 21.11
CA ALA A 143 0.08 -12.72 21.34
C ALA A 143 1.13 -11.97 22.19
N MET A 144 0.97 -10.66 22.43
CA MET A 144 1.90 -9.85 23.26
C MET A 144 2.03 -10.38 24.69
N GLY A 145 0.96 -10.96 25.26
CA GLY A 145 0.97 -11.53 26.60
C GLY A 145 1.79 -12.83 26.72
N ASN A 146 2.26 -13.37 25.60
CA ASN A 146 2.99 -14.63 25.52
C ASN A 146 4.20 -14.51 24.58
N THR A 147 5.09 -13.58 24.90
CA THR A 147 6.22 -13.13 24.05
C THR A 147 7.25 -14.22 23.76
N ASP A 148 7.22 -15.34 24.50
CA ASP A 148 8.15 -16.46 24.34
C ASP A 148 7.60 -17.61 23.47
N ARG A 149 6.39 -17.46 22.90
CA ARG A 149 5.86 -18.47 21.99
C ARG A 149 6.59 -18.46 20.65
N PRO A 150 7.12 -19.62 20.22
CA PRO A 150 7.80 -19.72 18.94
C PRO A 150 6.83 -19.61 17.76
N ARG A 151 7.34 -19.11 16.68
CA ARG A 151 6.90 -18.92 15.30
C ARG A 151 5.76 -19.78 14.73
N ALA A 152 5.58 -21.01 15.19
CA ALA A 152 4.65 -21.99 14.59
C ALA A 152 3.17 -21.60 14.69
N GLU A 153 2.79 -20.75 15.66
CA GLU A 153 1.39 -20.38 15.87
C GLU A 153 0.92 -19.17 15.01
N LEU A 154 1.85 -18.41 14.44
CA LEU A 154 1.51 -17.36 13.49
C LEU A 154 1.14 -17.92 12.10
N ARG A 155 1.60 -19.14 11.80
CA ARG A 155 1.37 -19.81 10.51
C ARG A 155 -0.06 -20.34 10.32
N HIS A 156 -0.85 -20.50 11.38
CA HIS A 156 -2.20 -21.07 11.30
C HIS A 156 -3.28 -20.04 11.63
N THR A 157 -3.56 -19.17 10.71
CA THR A 157 -4.81 -18.43 10.71
C THR A 157 -5.51 -18.60 9.39
N GLY A 158 -6.15 -19.77 9.27
CA GLY A 158 -7.27 -20.10 8.42
C GLY A 158 -7.61 -19.13 7.28
N TRP A 159 -6.81 -19.11 6.25
CA TRP A 159 -7.22 -18.80 4.89
C TRP A 159 -6.55 -19.81 3.97
N GLY A 160 -7.38 -20.77 3.51
CA GLY A 160 -7.11 -21.60 2.36
C GLY A 160 -5.96 -22.58 2.54
N ASP A 161 -6.31 -23.82 2.82
CA ASP A 161 -5.51 -24.97 2.42
C ASP A 161 -5.05 -24.78 0.97
N GLU A 162 -3.90 -25.34 0.62
CA GLU A 162 -3.21 -25.26 -0.67
C GLU A 162 -4.09 -25.47 -1.93
N GLU A 163 -5.35 -25.84 -1.79
CA GLU A 163 -6.33 -26.06 -2.88
C GLU A 163 -6.83 -24.74 -3.51
N ALA A 164 -6.88 -23.62 -2.81
CA ALA A 164 -7.40 -22.37 -3.34
C ALA A 164 -6.45 -21.70 -4.36
N VAL A 165 -5.14 -22.00 -4.30
CA VAL A 165 -4.14 -21.43 -5.22
C VAL A 165 -3.96 -22.28 -6.49
N ARG A 166 -4.39 -23.55 -6.47
CA ARG A 166 -4.32 -24.46 -7.62
C ARG A 166 -5.50 -24.37 -8.59
N GLY A 167 -6.59 -23.70 -8.23
CA GLY A 167 -7.82 -23.61 -9.03
C GLY A 167 -7.75 -22.71 -10.27
N GLY A 168 -6.63 -22.08 -10.58
CA GLY A 168 -6.48 -21.14 -11.69
C GLY A 168 -5.90 -21.71 -13.00
N LYS A 169 -5.64 -23.00 -13.09
CA LYS A 169 -5.12 -23.62 -14.31
C LYS A 169 -5.81 -24.94 -14.60
N GLU A 170 -7.01 -24.91 -15.14
CA GLU A 170 -7.55 -25.97 -16.02
C GLU A 170 -8.92 -25.50 -16.53
N GLY A 171 -9.00 -25.11 -17.78
CA GLY A 171 -10.27 -24.74 -18.42
C GLY A 171 -10.10 -24.10 -19.79
N GLY A 172 -9.38 -24.76 -20.70
CA GLY A 172 -9.27 -24.25 -22.06
C GLY A 172 -8.68 -25.23 -23.05
N THR A 173 -9.37 -26.35 -23.27
CA THR A 173 -9.29 -27.10 -24.54
C THR A 173 -10.55 -27.93 -24.69
N GLY A 174 -11.36 -27.58 -25.70
CA GLY A 174 -12.54 -28.31 -26.13
C GLY A 174 -13.33 -27.45 -27.08
#